data_625a78295456c2831a0514fdd29c368f
#
_entry.id   625a78295456c2831a0514fdd29c368f
#
_cell.length_a   1.000
_cell.length_b   1.000
_cell.length_c   1.000
_cell.angle_alpha   90.00
_cell.angle_beta   90.00
_cell.angle_gamma   90.00
#
_symmetry.space_group_name_H-M   'P 1'
#
loop_
_entity.id
_entity.type
_entity.pdbx_description
1 polymer ?
#
loop_
_entity_poly.entity_id
_entity_poly.type
_entity_poly.pdbx_seq_one_letter_code
_entity_poly.pdbx_strand_id
1 'polypeptide(L)'
;SYGHDIKLLKDKCRKSIRAVYSFACPVLFGLIACASPMVYVLLTDKWERCVPIIQIICCYFMAIPFLQMCSQVMLAVGSVRIRMFGEVVKMVFTFALLFFMIRYGIIGVAVSRVMVGCLMIAFTLVVTKGIMNYGLFEFLFDVSKPIIASAIMACVIYPLTFLPIGNLIILILQITLG
;
A
#
# COMPACT_ATOMS: atom_id res chain seq x y z
N SER A 1 -11.70 9.14 32.60
CA SER A 1 -10.47 9.41 31.84
C SER A 1 -10.21 8.44 30.72
N TYR A 2 -10.46 7.12 30.88
CA TYR A 2 -10.15 6.11 29.84
C TYR A 2 -10.78 6.42 28.47
N GLY A 3 -12.02 6.88 28.41
CA GLY A 3 -12.69 7.22 27.14
C GLY A 3 -12.14 8.48 26.45
N HIS A 4 -11.55 9.40 27.21
CA HIS A 4 -10.93 10.61 26.67
C HIS A 4 -9.57 10.29 26.02
N ASP A 5 -8.80 9.39 26.63
CA ASP A 5 -7.50 8.97 26.15
C ASP A 5 -7.61 8.18 24.83
N ILE A 6 -8.66 7.35 24.69
CA ILE A 6 -8.92 6.59 23.45
C ILE A 6 -9.33 7.53 22.30
N LYS A 7 -10.17 8.54 22.57
CA LYS A 7 -10.54 9.53 21.54
C LYS A 7 -9.32 10.32 21.06
N LEU A 8 -8.48 10.78 21.98
CA LEU A 8 -7.25 11.50 21.66
C LEU A 8 -6.29 10.63 20.84
N LEU A 9 -6.18 9.35 21.17
CA LEU A 9 -5.38 8.38 20.42
C LEU A 9 -5.93 8.21 19.00
N LYS A 10 -7.25 8.04 18.85
CA LYS A 10 -7.93 7.94 17.55
C LYS A 10 -7.64 9.16 16.66
N ASP A 11 -7.76 10.38 17.21
CA ASP A 11 -7.54 11.61 16.45
C ASP A 11 -6.08 11.78 16.02
N LYS A 12 -5.13 11.44 16.90
CA LYS A 12 -3.70 11.43 16.55
C LYS A 12 -3.41 10.42 15.45
N CYS A 13 -3.95 9.20 15.54
CA CYS A 13 -3.80 8.17 14.51
C CYS A 13 -4.38 8.62 13.17
N ARG A 14 -5.55 9.23 13.14
CA ARG A 14 -6.17 9.76 11.91
C ARG A 14 -5.29 10.82 11.24
N LYS A 15 -4.76 11.75 12.03
CA LYS A 15 -3.84 12.79 11.53
C LYS A 15 -2.57 12.17 10.93
N SER A 16 -1.98 11.20 11.64
CA SER A 16 -0.78 10.49 11.15
C SER A 16 -1.05 9.69 9.89
N ILE A 17 -2.18 8.96 9.80
CA ILE A 17 -2.58 8.23 8.60
C ILE A 17 -2.71 9.19 7.42
N ARG A 18 -3.44 10.30 7.57
CA ARG A 18 -3.58 11.29 6.50
C ARG A 18 -2.24 11.85 6.04
N ALA A 19 -1.35 12.21 6.99
CA ALA A 19 -0.03 12.73 6.67
C ALA A 19 0.81 11.70 5.88
N VAL A 20 0.88 10.45 6.36
CA VAL A 20 1.64 9.40 5.67
C VAL A 20 1.08 9.11 4.29
N TYR A 21 -0.25 9.00 4.14
CA TYR A 21 -0.86 8.73 2.84
C TYR A 21 -0.74 9.92 1.88
N SER A 22 -0.67 11.16 2.37
CA SER A 22 -0.42 12.34 1.51
C SER A 22 0.94 12.30 0.83
N PHE A 23 1.93 11.64 1.43
CA PHE A 23 3.24 11.42 0.81
C PHE A 23 3.33 10.07 0.08
N ALA A 24 2.79 9.02 0.68
CA ALA A 24 2.92 7.66 0.12
C ALA A 24 2.11 7.49 -1.17
N CYS A 25 0.88 8.05 -1.25
CA CYS A 25 0.04 7.90 -2.43
C CYS A 25 0.68 8.49 -3.69
N PRO A 26 1.11 9.78 -3.74
CA PRO A 26 1.70 10.30 -4.96
C PRO A 26 2.96 9.54 -5.38
N VAL A 27 3.81 9.15 -4.42
CA VAL A 27 5.01 8.36 -4.73
C VAL A 27 4.66 6.99 -5.32
N LEU A 28 3.71 6.27 -4.74
CA LEU A 28 3.33 4.93 -5.22
C LEU A 28 2.58 5.00 -6.55
N PHE A 29 1.66 5.94 -6.72
CA PHE A 29 0.96 6.15 -7.99
C PHE A 29 1.91 6.64 -9.08
N GLY A 30 2.84 7.53 -8.75
CA GLY A 30 3.91 7.96 -9.65
C GLY A 30 4.77 6.78 -10.09
N LEU A 31 5.18 5.91 -9.15
CA LEU A 31 5.96 4.70 -9.45
C LEU A 31 5.19 3.72 -10.34
N ILE A 32 3.89 3.55 -10.14
CA ILE A 32 3.04 2.72 -11.00
C ILE A 32 2.99 3.30 -12.42
N ALA A 33 2.82 4.62 -12.56
CA ALA A 33 2.77 5.28 -13.87
C ALA A 33 4.12 5.25 -14.60
N CYS A 34 5.23 5.43 -13.86
CA CYS A 34 6.59 5.45 -14.39
C CYS A 34 7.24 4.06 -14.46
N ALA A 35 6.55 2.98 -14.05
CA ALA A 35 7.15 1.64 -13.98
C ALA A 35 7.72 1.16 -15.31
N SER A 36 7.01 1.40 -16.41
CA SER A 36 7.44 1.00 -17.75
C SER A 36 8.72 1.73 -18.19
N PRO A 37 8.75 3.07 -18.32
CA PRO A 37 9.96 3.77 -18.74
C PRO A 37 11.12 3.57 -17.75
N MET A 38 10.84 3.44 -16.46
CA MET A 38 11.87 3.18 -15.45
C MET A 38 12.56 1.84 -15.67
N VAL A 39 11.81 0.76 -15.95
CA VAL A 39 12.39 -0.56 -16.25
C VAL A 39 13.20 -0.52 -17.53
N TYR A 40 12.72 0.14 -18.59
CA TYR A 40 13.46 0.25 -19.84
C TYR A 40 14.77 1.03 -19.70
N VAL A 41 14.78 2.11 -18.94
CA VAL A 41 15.98 2.96 -18.73
C VAL A 41 17.00 2.31 -17.81
N LEU A 42 16.54 1.67 -16.71
CA LEU A 42 17.43 1.13 -15.67
C LEU A 42 17.87 -0.32 -15.93
N LEU A 43 16.96 -1.14 -16.50
CA LEU A 43 17.14 -2.60 -16.54
C LEU A 43 17.22 -3.18 -17.97
N THR A 44 16.95 -2.36 -18.99
CA THR A 44 16.85 -2.79 -20.41
C THR A 44 15.60 -3.63 -20.73
N ASP A 45 15.32 -3.80 -22.03
CA ASP A 45 14.12 -4.49 -22.57
C ASP A 45 13.94 -5.94 -22.08
N LYS A 46 15.03 -6.59 -21.67
CA LYS A 46 15.00 -7.97 -21.14
C LYS A 46 14.16 -8.13 -19.88
N TRP A 47 13.91 -7.03 -19.14
CA TRP A 47 13.21 -7.01 -17.86
C TRP A 47 11.79 -6.47 -17.94
N GLU A 48 11.21 -6.36 -19.13
CA GLU A 48 9.82 -5.89 -19.33
C GLU A 48 8.81 -6.65 -18.47
N ARG A 49 9.05 -7.97 -18.25
CA ARG A 49 8.20 -8.81 -17.40
C ARG A 49 8.17 -8.37 -15.91
N CYS A 50 9.09 -7.50 -15.48
CA CYS A 50 9.10 -6.96 -14.13
C CYS A 50 8.11 -5.80 -13.95
N VAL A 51 7.67 -5.14 -15.01
CA VAL A 51 6.73 -4.01 -14.95
C VAL A 51 5.45 -4.38 -14.19
N PRO A 52 4.70 -5.44 -14.55
CA PRO A 52 3.49 -5.82 -13.82
C PRO A 52 3.77 -6.21 -12.37
N ILE A 53 4.95 -6.77 -12.10
CA ILE A 53 5.34 -7.15 -10.73
C ILE A 53 5.52 -5.91 -9.86
N ILE A 54 6.19 -4.87 -10.38
CA ILE A 54 6.37 -3.58 -9.69
C ILE A 54 5.01 -2.97 -9.40
N GLN A 55 4.10 -2.93 -10.36
CA GLN A 55 2.76 -2.37 -10.19
C GLN A 55 1.96 -3.11 -9.11
N ILE A 56 1.98 -4.45 -9.11
CA ILE A 56 1.31 -5.28 -8.11
C ILE A 56 1.89 -5.03 -6.71
N ILE A 57 3.21 -4.96 -6.60
CA ILE A 57 3.88 -4.71 -5.33
C ILE A 57 3.59 -3.30 -4.81
N CYS A 58 3.50 -2.28 -5.67
CA CYS A 58 3.09 -0.94 -5.27
C CYS A 58 1.68 -0.92 -4.66
N CYS A 59 0.73 -1.70 -5.21
CA CYS A 59 -0.58 -1.87 -4.60
C CYS A 59 -0.51 -2.47 -3.18
N TYR A 60 0.37 -3.44 -2.96
CA TYR A 60 0.60 -3.99 -1.62
C TYR A 60 1.19 -2.95 -0.67
N PHE A 61 2.15 -2.13 -1.13
CA PHE A 61 2.77 -1.08 -0.31
C PHE A 61 1.78 -0.01 0.14
N MET A 62 0.68 0.22 -0.58
CA MET A 62 -0.40 1.11 -0.13
C MET A 62 -1.08 0.64 1.17
N ALA A 63 -1.08 -0.66 1.44
CA ALA A 63 -1.69 -1.23 2.65
C ALA A 63 -0.77 -1.10 3.89
N ILE A 64 0.54 -1.04 3.70
CA ILE A 64 1.53 -1.11 4.79
C ILE A 64 1.38 0.00 5.82
N PRO A 65 1.24 1.31 5.47
CA PRO A 65 1.14 2.36 6.47
C PRO A 65 -0.04 2.17 7.41
N PHE A 66 -1.18 1.72 6.89
CA PHE A 66 -2.36 1.42 7.70
C PHE A 66 -2.10 0.28 8.69
N LEU A 67 -1.55 -0.83 8.20
CA LEU A 67 -1.23 -2.00 9.03
C LEU A 67 -0.25 -1.66 10.15
N GLN A 68 0.77 -0.86 9.84
CA GLN A 68 1.77 -0.41 10.81
C GLN A 68 1.16 0.49 11.89
N MET A 69 0.33 1.46 11.49
CA MET A 69 -0.36 2.34 12.45
C MET A 69 -1.26 1.55 13.41
N CYS A 70 -2.09 0.67 12.87
CA CYS A 70 -2.97 -0.17 13.70
C CYS A 70 -2.17 -1.09 14.63
N SER A 71 -1.03 -1.60 14.16
CA SER A 71 -0.12 -2.39 14.97
C SER A 71 0.45 -1.59 16.16
N GLN A 72 0.85 -0.33 15.95
CA GLN A 72 1.32 0.56 17.02
C GLN A 72 0.21 0.88 18.02
N VAL A 73 -1.01 1.07 17.55
CA VAL A 73 -2.18 1.26 18.43
C VAL A 73 -2.43 0.06 19.31
N MET A 74 -2.38 -1.16 18.75
CA MET A 74 -2.54 -2.40 19.53
C MET A 74 -1.47 -2.51 20.63
N LEU A 75 -0.25 -2.07 20.36
CA LEU A 75 0.83 -2.02 21.36
C LEU A 75 0.54 -0.97 22.44
N ALA A 76 0.12 0.22 22.04
CA ALA A 76 -0.17 1.32 22.98
C ALA A 76 -1.30 0.98 23.97
N VAL A 77 -2.28 0.18 23.54
CA VAL A 77 -3.40 -0.29 24.37
C VAL A 77 -3.04 -1.55 25.15
N GLY A 78 -1.81 -2.08 25.01
CA GLY A 78 -1.35 -3.27 25.72
C GLY A 78 -1.85 -4.60 25.14
N SER A 79 -2.49 -4.59 23.96
CA SER A 79 -3.04 -5.79 23.30
C SER A 79 -1.99 -6.57 22.51
N VAL A 80 -0.82 -6.80 23.13
CA VAL A 80 0.34 -7.48 22.50
C VAL A 80 -0.01 -8.90 22.02
N ARG A 81 -0.82 -9.64 22.78
CA ARG A 81 -1.22 -11.02 22.41
C ARG A 81 -2.00 -11.06 21.10
N ILE A 82 -2.92 -10.14 20.89
CA ILE A 82 -3.73 -10.06 19.65
C ILE A 82 -2.83 -9.74 18.46
N ARG A 83 -1.87 -8.82 18.64
CA ARG A 83 -0.89 -8.49 17.62
C ARG A 83 -0.04 -9.69 17.25
N MET A 84 0.52 -10.40 18.25
CA MET A 84 1.34 -11.60 17.99
C MET A 84 0.54 -12.68 17.28
N PHE A 85 -0.71 -12.92 17.69
CA PHE A 85 -1.59 -13.84 16.99
C PHE A 85 -1.80 -13.44 15.52
N GLY A 86 -2.02 -12.15 15.25
CA GLY A 86 -2.13 -11.64 13.87
C GLY A 86 -0.86 -11.88 13.04
N GLU A 87 0.34 -11.69 13.61
CA GLU A 87 1.60 -11.97 12.92
C GLU A 87 1.79 -13.46 12.62
N VAL A 88 1.41 -14.35 13.54
CA VAL A 88 1.43 -15.80 13.31
C VAL A 88 0.45 -16.19 12.20
N VAL A 89 -0.78 -15.70 12.24
CA VAL A 89 -1.78 -15.91 11.18
C VAL A 89 -1.24 -15.44 9.83
N LYS A 90 -0.68 -14.23 9.77
CA LYS A 90 -0.05 -13.69 8.57
C LYS A 90 1.04 -14.61 8.03
N MET A 91 1.92 -15.12 8.91
CA MET A 91 3.00 -16.02 8.54
C MET A 91 2.46 -17.33 7.92
N VAL A 92 1.50 -17.97 8.58
CA VAL A 92 0.87 -19.20 8.09
C VAL A 92 0.21 -18.99 6.74
N PHE A 93 -0.61 -17.93 6.58
CA PHE A 93 -1.25 -17.62 5.30
C PHE A 93 -0.24 -17.27 4.21
N THR A 94 0.85 -16.57 4.55
CA THR A 94 1.91 -16.25 3.59
C THR A 94 2.54 -17.53 3.05
N PHE A 95 2.90 -18.47 3.92
CA PHE A 95 3.50 -19.74 3.48
C PHE A 95 2.50 -20.60 2.69
N ALA A 96 1.24 -20.69 3.14
CA ALA A 96 0.23 -21.44 2.44
C ALA A 96 -0.03 -20.90 1.03
N LEU A 97 -0.26 -19.57 0.90
CA LEU A 97 -0.49 -18.95 -0.40
C LEU A 97 0.75 -19.01 -1.30
N LEU A 98 1.95 -18.86 -0.74
CA LEU A 98 3.19 -18.97 -1.50
C LEU A 98 3.35 -20.38 -2.07
N PHE A 99 3.06 -21.43 -1.28
CA PHE A 99 3.12 -22.82 -1.73
C PHE A 99 2.16 -23.09 -2.91
N PHE A 100 0.94 -22.54 -2.85
CA PHE A 100 -0.02 -22.69 -3.95
C PHE A 100 0.32 -21.84 -5.16
N MET A 101 0.81 -20.61 -4.95
CA MET A 101 1.03 -19.63 -6.02
C MET A 101 2.40 -19.76 -6.71
N ILE A 102 3.34 -20.51 -6.15
CA ILE A 102 4.66 -20.74 -6.77
C ILE A 102 4.54 -21.41 -8.15
N ARG A 103 3.46 -22.18 -8.37
CA ARG A 103 3.15 -22.82 -9.65
C ARG A 103 2.89 -21.80 -10.78
N TYR A 104 2.45 -20.59 -10.43
CA TYR A 104 2.17 -19.52 -11.39
C TYR A 104 3.37 -18.60 -11.62
N GLY A 105 4.56 -19.00 -11.13
CA GLY A 105 5.79 -18.24 -11.29
C GLY A 105 5.83 -16.95 -10.43
N ILE A 106 6.67 -16.01 -10.86
CA ILE A 106 6.97 -14.79 -10.10
C ILE A 106 5.73 -13.89 -9.92
N ILE A 107 4.85 -13.84 -10.91
CA ILE A 107 3.60 -13.08 -10.83
C ILE A 107 2.69 -13.67 -9.76
N GLY A 108 2.60 -14.99 -9.65
CA GLY A 108 1.84 -15.66 -8.59
C GLY A 108 2.35 -15.29 -7.20
N VAL A 109 3.66 -15.22 -7.02
CA VAL A 109 4.27 -14.78 -5.75
C VAL A 109 3.92 -13.33 -5.44
N ALA A 110 3.93 -12.41 -6.42
CA ALA A 110 3.53 -11.02 -6.22
C ALA A 110 2.04 -10.90 -5.82
N VAL A 111 1.16 -11.62 -6.49
CA VAL A 111 -0.28 -11.65 -6.19
C VAL A 111 -0.55 -12.21 -4.79
N SER A 112 0.19 -13.25 -4.36
CA SER A 112 0.04 -13.80 -3.01
C SER A 112 0.30 -12.75 -1.92
N ARG A 113 1.23 -11.82 -2.13
CA ARG A 113 1.50 -10.71 -1.20
C ARG A 113 0.33 -9.75 -1.08
N VAL A 114 -0.31 -9.41 -2.20
CA VAL A 114 -1.51 -8.56 -2.20
C VAL A 114 -2.66 -9.26 -1.47
N MET A 115 -2.88 -10.55 -1.71
CA MET A 115 -3.93 -11.32 -1.04
C MET A 115 -3.72 -11.37 0.48
N VAL A 116 -2.49 -11.62 0.93
CA VAL A 116 -2.15 -11.56 2.36
C VAL A 116 -2.37 -10.14 2.92
N GLY A 117 -2.01 -9.11 2.18
CA GLY A 117 -2.25 -7.71 2.54
C GLY A 117 -3.73 -7.41 2.77
N CYS A 118 -4.59 -7.81 1.84
CA CYS A 118 -6.05 -7.65 1.95
C CYS A 118 -6.62 -8.39 3.16
N LEU A 119 -6.18 -9.63 3.39
CA LEU A 119 -6.58 -10.43 4.55
C LEU A 119 -6.18 -9.74 5.86
N MET A 120 -4.95 -9.22 5.93
CA MET A 120 -4.46 -8.53 7.12
C MET A 120 -5.15 -7.19 7.35
N ILE A 121 -5.54 -6.47 6.30
CA ILE A 121 -6.38 -5.27 6.44
C ILE A 121 -7.72 -5.64 7.07
N ALA A 122 -8.39 -6.68 6.57
CA ALA A 122 -9.67 -7.14 7.11
C ALA A 122 -9.55 -7.54 8.59
N PHE A 123 -8.55 -8.36 8.93
CA PHE A 123 -8.27 -8.76 10.32
C PHE A 123 -8.02 -7.53 11.22
N THR A 124 -7.15 -6.64 10.78
CA THR A 124 -6.76 -5.44 11.54
C THR A 124 -7.96 -4.51 11.76
N LEU A 125 -8.82 -4.34 10.76
CA LEU A 125 -10.04 -3.54 10.86
C LEU A 125 -11.02 -4.09 11.88
N VAL A 126 -11.21 -5.41 11.92
CA VAL A 126 -12.07 -6.05 12.93
C VAL A 126 -11.56 -5.78 14.33
N VAL A 127 -10.26 -5.97 14.55
CA VAL A 127 -9.64 -5.76 15.86
C VAL A 127 -9.66 -4.26 16.27
N THR A 128 -9.32 -3.37 15.35
CA THR A 128 -9.29 -1.91 15.62
C THR A 128 -10.69 -1.35 15.87
N LYS A 129 -11.71 -1.88 15.20
CA LYS A 129 -13.12 -1.53 15.46
C LYS A 129 -13.51 -1.90 16.89
N GLY A 130 -13.05 -3.05 17.40
CA GLY A 130 -13.29 -3.46 18.79
C GLY A 130 -12.59 -2.57 19.82
N ILE A 131 -11.42 -2.02 19.51
CA ILE A 131 -10.59 -1.25 20.46
C ILE A 131 -10.93 0.25 20.43
N MET A 132 -11.06 0.86 19.25
CA MET A 132 -11.18 2.33 19.09
C MET A 132 -12.42 2.76 18.31
N ASN A 133 -13.29 1.82 17.94
CA ASN A 133 -14.44 2.09 17.08
C ASN A 133 -14.04 2.82 15.76
N TYR A 134 -12.86 2.48 15.22
CA TYR A 134 -12.35 3.00 13.95
C TYR A 134 -12.70 2.01 12.84
N GLY A 135 -13.68 2.39 12.02
CA GLY A 135 -14.23 1.51 11.00
C GLY A 135 -13.62 1.72 9.62
N LEU A 136 -13.91 0.78 8.73
CA LEU A 136 -13.48 0.80 7.32
C LEU A 136 -13.91 2.10 6.60
N PHE A 137 -15.14 2.57 6.87
CA PHE A 137 -15.66 3.79 6.25
C PHE A 137 -14.86 5.04 6.66
N GLU A 138 -14.48 5.15 7.94
CA GLU A 138 -13.66 6.27 8.41
C GLU A 138 -12.28 6.24 7.78
N PHE A 139 -11.67 5.05 7.70
CA PHE A 139 -10.39 4.86 7.03
C PHE A 139 -10.45 5.24 5.54
N LEU A 140 -11.43 4.71 4.81
CA LEU A 140 -11.60 5.02 3.39
C LEU A 140 -11.83 6.51 3.15
N PHE A 141 -12.60 7.17 4.01
CA PHE A 141 -12.83 8.61 3.92
C PHE A 141 -11.57 9.42 4.22
N ASP A 142 -10.77 9.00 5.20
CA ASP A 142 -9.53 9.67 5.57
C ASP A 142 -8.46 9.58 4.47
N VAL A 143 -8.43 8.47 3.71
CA VAL A 143 -7.44 8.19 2.67
C VAL A 143 -7.95 8.53 1.26
N SER A 144 -9.27 8.73 1.09
CA SER A 144 -9.87 9.02 -0.22
C SER A 144 -9.28 10.26 -0.90
N LYS A 145 -9.09 11.35 -0.16
CA LYS A 145 -8.54 12.60 -0.71
C LYS A 145 -7.15 12.44 -1.32
N PRO A 146 -6.14 11.89 -0.60
CA PRO A 146 -4.82 11.66 -1.18
C PRO A 146 -4.84 10.62 -2.30
N ILE A 147 -5.68 9.57 -2.21
CA ILE A 147 -5.81 8.59 -3.29
C ILE A 147 -6.35 9.23 -4.56
N ILE A 148 -7.45 10.00 -4.48
CA ILE A 148 -8.06 10.64 -5.64
C ILE A 148 -7.08 11.63 -6.29
N ALA A 149 -6.43 12.47 -5.48
CA ALA A 149 -5.43 13.42 -5.99
C ALA A 149 -4.29 12.70 -6.71
N SER A 150 -3.74 11.64 -6.12
CA SER A 150 -2.65 10.86 -6.71
C SER A 150 -3.09 10.05 -7.93
N ALA A 151 -4.34 9.56 -7.96
CA ALA A 151 -4.89 8.88 -9.12
C ALA A 151 -5.07 9.84 -10.31
N ILE A 152 -5.54 11.07 -10.08
CA ILE A 152 -5.63 12.11 -11.11
C ILE A 152 -4.24 12.44 -11.65
N MET A 153 -3.25 12.63 -10.77
CA MET A 153 -1.86 12.84 -11.14
C MET A 153 -1.33 11.69 -12.02
N ALA A 154 -1.54 10.44 -11.60
CA ALA A 154 -1.12 9.26 -12.38
C ALA A 154 -1.83 9.18 -13.75
N CYS A 155 -3.13 9.51 -13.82
CA CYS A 155 -3.87 9.55 -15.08
C CYS A 155 -3.36 10.63 -16.04
N VAL A 156 -2.83 11.74 -15.53
CA VAL A 156 -2.21 12.79 -16.36
C VAL A 156 -0.82 12.37 -16.84
N ILE A 157 -0.07 11.68 -15.98
CA ILE A 157 1.31 11.26 -16.27
C ILE A 157 1.36 10.01 -17.16
N TYR A 158 0.42 9.08 -16.99
CA TYR A 158 0.42 7.80 -17.71
C TYR A 158 0.40 7.94 -19.25
N PRO A 159 -0.38 8.84 -19.88
CA PRO A 159 -0.37 9.03 -21.33
C PRO A 159 0.98 9.49 -21.89
N LEU A 160 1.83 10.14 -21.08
CA LEU A 160 3.17 10.53 -21.52
C LEU A 160 4.05 9.31 -21.87
N THR A 161 3.74 8.14 -21.31
CA THR A 161 4.46 6.89 -21.62
C THR A 161 4.28 6.48 -23.10
N PHE A 162 3.21 6.93 -23.77
CA PHE A 162 2.93 6.60 -25.18
C PHE A 162 3.51 7.62 -26.18
N LEU A 163 4.15 8.70 -25.71
CA LEU A 163 4.79 9.65 -26.61
C LEU A 163 6.03 9.00 -27.28
N PRO A 164 6.25 9.21 -28.59
CA PRO A 164 7.41 8.69 -29.32
C PRO A 164 8.69 9.49 -29.02
N ILE A 165 8.94 9.76 -27.74
CA ILE A 165 10.09 10.48 -27.22
C ILE A 165 10.92 9.45 -26.43
N GLY A 166 12.26 9.57 -26.44
CA GLY A 166 13.12 8.60 -25.77
C GLY A 166 12.74 8.37 -24.30
N ASN A 167 12.76 7.10 -23.87
CA ASN A 167 12.31 6.66 -22.53
C ASN A 167 12.95 7.46 -21.37
N LEU A 168 14.17 7.94 -21.55
CA LEU A 168 14.87 8.76 -20.56
C LEU A 168 14.24 10.16 -20.39
N ILE A 169 13.84 10.79 -21.51
CA ILE A 169 13.17 12.10 -21.50
C ILE A 169 11.77 11.96 -20.88
N ILE A 170 11.06 10.89 -21.21
CA ILE A 170 9.75 10.56 -20.63
C ILE A 170 9.88 10.42 -19.11
N LEU A 171 10.87 9.67 -18.63
CA LEU A 171 11.11 9.46 -17.21
C LEU A 171 11.38 10.78 -16.47
N ILE A 172 12.26 11.62 -17.01
CA ILE A 172 12.56 12.95 -16.43
C ILE A 172 11.31 13.83 -16.39
N LEU A 173 10.54 13.86 -17.47
CA LEU A 173 9.32 14.64 -17.58
C LEU A 173 8.26 14.16 -16.57
N GLN A 174 8.13 12.85 -16.39
CA GLN A 174 7.20 12.25 -15.43
C GLN A 174 7.60 12.55 -13.97
N ILE A 175 8.89 12.53 -13.65
CA ILE A 175 9.39 12.88 -12.30
C ILE A 175 9.24 14.37 -12.02
N THR A 176 9.38 15.23 -13.01
CA THR A 176 9.26 16.69 -12.82
C THR A 176 7.84 17.20 -12.76
N LEU A 177 6.89 16.49 -13.39
CA LEU A 177 5.46 16.83 -13.39
C LEU A 177 4.68 16.16 -12.25
N GLY A 178 5.19 15.09 -11.65
CA GLY A 178 4.57 14.37 -10.52
C GLY A 178 5.08 14.81 -9.18
#